data_4ce3ba7c10a81032830e1c070ac4178c
#
_entry.id   4ce3ba7c10a81032830e1c070ac4178c
#
_cell.length_a   1.000
_cell.length_b   1.000
_cell.length_c   1.000
_cell.angle_alpha   90.00
_cell.angle_beta   90.00
_cell.angle_gamma   90.00
#
_symmetry.space_group_name_H-M   'P 1'
#
loop_
_entity.id
_entity.type
_entity.pdbx_description
1 polymer ?
#
loop_
_entity_poly.entity_id
_entity_poly.type
_entity_poly.pdbx_seq_one_letter_code
_entity_poly.pdbx_strand_id
1 'polypeptide(L)'
;MKRLLIIGFTLSFLFAEHKHWSSHSAYVLPEKRIEIGLFQPLRMGVSGRKEWAIHPVYFFVMPNVSLKKSLPAKYGFAVASRHSIIYPTPLLNILARKGTGGLISSEFTFPAMGLFNNEILLTRKLKAFNITMKAGFVIGISPEPLAKESTLDLPIVYHRLAPLYNGWGLRTGIDLGGRLANRIQFLADLDLHITPKQM
;
A
#
# COMPACT_ATOMS: atom_id res chain seq x y z
N MET A 1 -5.72 -18.28 23.13
CA MET A 1 -5.76 -16.88 22.67
C MET A 1 -6.46 -16.84 21.30
N LYS A 2 -7.68 -16.29 21.25
CA LYS A 2 -8.48 -16.20 20.02
C LYS A 2 -7.92 -15.06 19.16
N ARG A 3 -7.38 -15.38 17.97
CA ARG A 3 -6.95 -14.38 16.99
C ARG A 3 -8.19 -13.76 16.37
N LEU A 4 -8.45 -12.51 16.65
CA LEU A 4 -9.53 -11.74 16.05
C LEU A 4 -9.07 -11.31 14.65
N LEU A 5 -9.68 -11.88 13.63
CA LEU A 5 -9.50 -11.48 12.23
C LEU A 5 -10.33 -10.22 12.01
N ILE A 6 -9.71 -9.04 12.05
CA ILE A 6 -10.39 -7.78 11.73
C ILE A 6 -10.38 -7.60 10.21
N ILE A 7 -11.49 -7.91 9.57
CA ILE A 7 -11.73 -7.57 8.16
C ILE A 7 -12.11 -6.10 8.11
N GLY A 8 -11.16 -5.24 7.73
CA GLY A 8 -11.42 -3.82 7.52
C GLY A 8 -12.22 -3.58 6.23
N PHE A 9 -13.52 -3.37 6.33
CA PHE A 9 -14.33 -2.87 5.24
C PHE A 9 -14.14 -1.36 5.11
N THR A 10 -13.38 -0.90 4.12
CA THR A 10 -13.36 0.51 3.73
C THR A 10 -14.40 0.76 2.66
N LEU A 11 -15.55 1.31 3.05
CA LEU A 11 -16.55 1.83 2.11
C LEU A 11 -16.08 3.21 1.62
N SER A 12 -15.56 3.28 0.40
CA SER A 12 -15.24 4.55 -0.25
C SER A 12 -16.34 4.89 -1.26
N PHE A 13 -17.12 5.93 -0.96
CA PHE A 13 -18.10 6.47 -1.91
C PHE A 13 -17.40 7.45 -2.86
N LEU A 14 -17.37 7.14 -4.14
CA LEU A 14 -16.87 8.02 -5.19
C LEU A 14 -17.88 8.17 -6.31
N PHE A 15 -18.24 9.42 -6.57
CA PHE A 15 -18.91 9.82 -7.79
C PHE A 15 -17.87 9.97 -8.89
N ALA A 16 -17.61 8.89 -9.65
CA ALA A 16 -16.80 8.95 -10.85
C ALA A 16 -17.45 8.11 -11.93
N GLU A 17 -17.58 8.68 -13.10
CA GLU A 17 -18.08 8.06 -14.34
C GLU A 17 -17.23 6.88 -14.84
N HIS A 18 -16.33 6.35 -14.01
CA HIS A 18 -15.40 5.31 -14.39
C HIS A 18 -15.93 3.91 -14.15
N LYS A 19 -15.93 3.16 -15.24
CA LYS A 19 -16.40 1.76 -15.28
C LYS A 19 -15.60 0.79 -14.38
N HIS A 20 -14.39 1.12 -13.92
CA HIS A 20 -13.57 0.24 -13.09
C HIS A 20 -12.58 0.99 -12.22
N TRP A 21 -12.51 0.62 -10.95
CA TRP A 21 -11.50 1.05 -10.01
C TRP A 21 -10.13 0.46 -10.39
N SER A 22 -9.15 1.30 -10.70
CA SER A 22 -7.86 0.83 -11.24
C SER A 22 -6.69 0.92 -10.26
N SER A 23 -6.85 1.54 -9.07
CA SER A 23 -5.73 1.77 -8.16
C SER A 23 -5.05 0.46 -7.70
N HIS A 24 -5.83 -0.56 -7.37
CA HIS A 24 -5.34 -1.86 -6.91
C HIS A 24 -5.12 -2.88 -8.03
N SER A 25 -5.33 -2.49 -9.29
CA SER A 25 -5.19 -3.37 -10.44
C SER A 25 -3.92 -3.08 -11.23
N ALA A 26 -3.61 -3.95 -12.21
CA ALA A 26 -2.54 -3.74 -13.18
C ALA A 26 -2.86 -2.66 -14.22
N TYR A 27 -4.07 -2.12 -14.23
CA TYR A 27 -4.43 -1.03 -15.13
C TYR A 27 -3.84 0.28 -14.64
N VAL A 28 -3.31 1.08 -15.57
CA VAL A 28 -2.78 2.43 -15.32
C VAL A 28 -3.77 3.47 -15.83
N LEU A 29 -3.71 4.66 -15.29
CA LEU A 29 -4.50 5.79 -15.79
C LEU A 29 -4.04 6.19 -17.20
N PRO A 30 -4.97 6.61 -18.06
CA PRO A 30 -4.63 7.26 -19.32
C PRO A 30 -3.73 8.46 -19.11
N GLU A 31 -2.91 8.77 -20.10
CA GLU A 31 -2.06 9.96 -20.08
C GLU A 31 -2.86 11.24 -19.84
N LYS A 32 -2.27 12.14 -19.04
CA LYS A 32 -2.85 13.44 -18.62
C LYS A 32 -4.10 13.35 -17.74
N ARG A 33 -4.54 12.16 -17.41
CA ARG A 33 -5.62 11.98 -16.47
C ARG A 33 -5.11 12.07 -15.04
N ILE A 34 -5.85 12.82 -14.20
CA ILE A 34 -5.60 12.96 -12.77
C ILE A 34 -6.83 12.47 -12.02
N GLU A 35 -6.61 11.67 -11.00
CA GLU A 35 -7.63 11.24 -10.05
C GLU A 35 -7.18 11.63 -8.63
N ILE A 36 -8.09 12.21 -7.86
CA ILE A 36 -7.85 12.60 -6.48
C ILE A 36 -9.06 12.20 -5.62
N GLY A 37 -8.78 11.70 -4.44
CA GLY A 37 -9.81 11.42 -3.43
C GLY A 37 -9.28 11.73 -2.04
N LEU A 38 -10.19 11.99 -1.09
CA LEU A 38 -9.80 12.38 0.27
C LEU A 38 -8.97 11.28 0.97
N PHE A 39 -9.39 10.02 0.82
CA PHE A 39 -8.72 8.85 1.42
C PHE A 39 -8.03 7.98 0.37
N GLN A 40 -7.80 8.54 -0.82
CA GLN A 40 -7.18 7.84 -1.92
C GLN A 40 -5.92 8.54 -2.38
N PRO A 41 -4.97 7.83 -2.97
CA PRO A 41 -3.82 8.47 -3.56
C PRO A 41 -4.26 9.43 -4.69
N LEU A 42 -3.63 10.59 -4.74
CA LEU A 42 -3.58 11.41 -5.93
C LEU A 42 -2.80 10.62 -6.99
N ARG A 43 -3.43 10.37 -8.12
CA ARG A 43 -2.89 9.57 -9.20
C ARG A 43 -2.83 10.38 -10.49
N MET A 44 -1.74 10.23 -11.23
CA MET A 44 -1.54 10.92 -12.49
C MET A 44 -1.00 9.97 -13.55
N GLY A 45 -1.75 9.80 -14.63
CA GLY A 45 -1.30 9.08 -15.81
C GLY A 45 -0.28 9.89 -16.61
N VAL A 46 0.86 9.28 -16.92
CA VAL A 46 1.92 9.88 -17.75
C VAL A 46 2.22 9.03 -18.96
N SER A 47 2.98 9.60 -19.92
CA SER A 47 3.36 8.91 -21.14
C SER A 47 4.07 7.57 -20.88
N GLY A 48 4.04 6.67 -21.85
CA GLY A 48 4.69 5.37 -21.75
C GLY A 48 3.97 4.38 -20.86
N ARG A 49 2.65 4.49 -20.71
CA ARG A 49 1.81 3.60 -19.88
C ARG A 49 2.26 3.56 -18.42
N LYS A 50 2.54 4.71 -17.86
CA LYS A 50 2.97 4.88 -16.46
C LYS A 50 1.96 5.70 -15.68
N GLU A 51 1.97 5.53 -14.38
CA GLU A 51 1.13 6.25 -13.43
C GLU A 51 1.96 6.55 -12.19
N TRP A 52 1.99 7.82 -11.81
CA TRP A 52 2.51 8.27 -10.54
C TRP A 52 1.37 8.39 -9.52
N ALA A 53 1.67 8.07 -8.27
CA ALA A 53 0.73 8.30 -7.20
C ALA A 53 1.47 8.74 -5.93
N ILE A 54 0.80 9.64 -5.17
CA ILE A 54 1.17 10.04 -3.81
C ILE A 54 -0.09 9.98 -2.96
N HIS A 55 0.03 9.75 -1.68
CA HIS A 55 -1.12 9.83 -0.76
C HIS A 55 -1.13 11.20 -0.08
N PRO A 56 -1.98 12.16 -0.49
CA PRO A 56 -1.85 13.55 -0.09
C PRO A 56 -1.98 13.74 1.42
N VAL A 57 -2.92 13.05 2.08
CA VAL A 57 -3.13 13.17 3.53
C VAL A 57 -1.92 12.66 4.32
N TYR A 58 -1.36 11.52 3.91
CA TYR A 58 -0.19 10.96 4.61
C TYR A 58 1.11 11.61 4.22
N PHE A 59 1.17 12.30 3.08
CA PHE A 59 2.43 12.85 2.55
C PHE A 59 3.13 13.78 3.54
N PHE A 60 2.40 14.56 4.31
CA PHE A 60 2.97 15.52 5.28
C PHE A 60 3.60 14.85 6.51
N VAL A 61 3.13 13.66 6.88
CA VAL A 61 3.63 12.93 8.06
C VAL A 61 4.39 11.66 7.68
N MET A 62 4.14 11.13 6.50
CA MET A 62 4.77 9.93 5.96
C MET A 62 4.92 10.10 4.44
N PRO A 63 5.89 10.91 4.00
CA PRO A 63 6.16 11.11 2.58
C PRO A 63 6.21 9.79 1.82
N ASN A 64 5.47 9.74 0.72
CA ASN A 64 5.32 8.52 -0.07
C ASN A 64 5.15 8.86 -1.55
N VAL A 65 5.67 8.00 -2.39
CA VAL A 65 5.50 8.09 -3.84
C VAL A 65 5.48 6.69 -4.43
N SER A 66 4.66 6.47 -5.43
CA SER A 66 4.66 5.22 -6.18
C SER A 66 4.63 5.46 -7.68
N LEU A 67 5.28 4.59 -8.40
CA LEU A 67 5.28 4.49 -9.86
C LEU A 67 4.71 3.13 -10.24
N LYS A 68 3.64 3.12 -11.03
CA LYS A 68 3.10 1.91 -11.66
C LYS A 68 3.33 1.99 -13.16
N LYS A 69 3.86 0.91 -13.74
CA LYS A 69 4.14 0.78 -15.17
C LYS A 69 3.41 -0.44 -15.72
N SER A 70 2.56 -0.24 -16.72
CA SER A 70 1.93 -1.34 -17.45
C SER A 70 2.98 -2.07 -18.28
N LEU A 71 2.96 -3.39 -18.23
CA LEU A 71 3.78 -4.31 -19.00
C LEU A 71 2.93 -4.98 -20.08
N PRO A 72 3.55 -5.67 -21.05
CA PRO A 72 2.80 -6.44 -22.04
C PRO A 72 1.87 -7.45 -21.38
N ALA A 73 0.63 -7.51 -21.84
CA ALA A 73 -0.33 -8.49 -21.35
C ALA A 73 0.16 -9.92 -21.65
N LYS A 74 -0.06 -10.85 -20.72
CA LYS A 74 0.37 -12.23 -20.88
C LYS A 74 -0.73 -13.19 -20.39
N TYR A 75 -1.01 -14.21 -21.19
CA TYR A 75 -2.02 -15.24 -20.87
C TYR A 75 -3.41 -14.70 -20.49
N GLY A 76 -3.84 -13.58 -21.11
CA GLY A 76 -5.13 -12.95 -20.81
C GLY A 76 -5.15 -12.12 -19.53
N PHE A 77 -3.99 -11.91 -18.90
CA PHE A 77 -3.82 -10.99 -17.77
C PHE A 77 -3.21 -9.67 -18.23
N ALA A 78 -3.75 -8.58 -17.72
CA ALA A 78 -3.03 -7.30 -17.68
C ALA A 78 -1.92 -7.41 -16.63
N VAL A 79 -0.73 -6.95 -16.98
CA VAL A 79 0.46 -7.03 -16.11
C VAL A 79 0.97 -5.63 -15.84
N ALA A 80 1.38 -5.35 -14.61
CA ALA A 80 2.06 -4.12 -14.26
C ALA A 80 3.11 -4.36 -13.18
N SER A 81 4.17 -3.56 -13.18
CA SER A 81 5.05 -3.39 -12.04
C SER A 81 4.64 -2.16 -11.24
N ARG A 82 4.74 -2.22 -9.92
CA ARG A 82 4.54 -1.09 -9.01
C ARG A 82 5.74 -0.98 -8.09
N HIS A 83 6.30 0.22 -8.03
CA HIS A 83 7.45 0.57 -7.20
C HIS A 83 7.04 1.71 -6.31
N SER A 84 7.27 1.62 -5.00
CA SER A 84 6.95 2.71 -4.08
C SER A 84 8.05 2.92 -3.05
N ILE A 85 8.18 4.18 -2.67
CA ILE A 85 9.09 4.66 -1.64
C ILE A 85 8.25 5.31 -0.57
N ILE A 86 8.52 4.96 0.68
CA ILE A 86 7.82 5.51 1.86
C ILE A 86 8.89 5.94 2.86
N TYR A 87 8.73 7.14 3.42
CA TYR A 87 9.58 7.70 4.48
C TYR A 87 8.79 7.80 5.78
N PRO A 88 8.81 6.77 6.65
CA PRO A 88 7.93 6.70 7.82
C PRO A 88 8.44 7.46 9.04
N THR A 89 9.70 7.90 9.06
CA THR A 89 10.35 8.54 10.21
C THR A 89 9.56 9.68 10.84
N PRO A 90 8.99 10.66 10.10
CA PRO A 90 8.26 11.74 10.74
C PRO A 90 7.02 11.25 11.49
N LEU A 91 6.27 10.29 10.91
CA LEU A 91 5.10 9.71 11.56
C LEU A 91 5.48 8.98 12.84
N LEU A 92 6.52 8.12 12.80
CA LEU A 92 6.96 7.36 13.96
C LEU A 92 7.44 8.27 15.09
N ASN A 93 8.18 9.33 14.78
CA ASN A 93 8.60 10.32 15.77
C ASN A 93 7.43 11.15 16.33
N ILE A 94 6.38 11.39 15.54
CA ILE A 94 5.14 12.01 16.05
C ILE A 94 4.45 11.05 17.06
N LEU A 95 4.34 9.77 16.71
CA LEU A 95 3.70 8.77 17.57
C LEU A 95 4.48 8.47 18.86
N ALA A 96 5.79 8.69 18.86
CA ALA A 96 6.66 8.57 20.03
C ALA A 96 6.68 9.84 20.91
N ARG A 97 5.99 10.93 20.54
CA ARG A 97 5.95 12.14 21.37
C ARG A 97 5.13 11.93 22.65
N LYS A 98 5.55 12.54 23.74
CA LYS A 98 4.75 12.62 24.96
C LYS A 98 3.39 13.24 24.66
N GLY A 99 2.32 12.58 25.12
CA GLY A 99 0.95 13.07 24.93
C GLY A 99 0.24 12.63 23.64
N THR A 100 0.86 11.84 22.77
CA THR A 100 0.24 11.31 21.54
C THR A 100 -0.45 9.95 21.69
N GLY A 101 -0.86 9.59 22.91
CA GLY A 101 -1.67 8.40 23.18
C GLY A 101 -0.88 7.13 23.50
N GLY A 102 0.46 7.20 23.62
CA GLY A 102 1.28 6.07 24.12
C GLY A 102 1.38 4.87 23.16
N LEU A 103 1.20 5.09 21.87
CA LEU A 103 1.35 4.04 20.86
C LEU A 103 2.80 3.57 20.73
N ILE A 104 3.75 4.47 20.91
CA ILE A 104 5.18 4.20 21.01
C ILE A 104 5.69 4.93 22.24
N SER A 105 6.58 4.29 23.02
CA SER A 105 7.19 4.95 24.16
C SER A 105 8.01 6.18 23.74
N SER A 106 7.88 7.26 24.50
CA SER A 106 8.55 8.53 24.22
C SER A 106 10.07 8.53 24.46
N GLU A 107 10.63 7.43 24.91
CA GLU A 107 12.08 7.21 25.00
C GLU A 107 12.73 6.83 23.66
N PHE A 108 11.91 6.36 22.70
CA PHE A 108 12.40 6.00 21.38
C PHE A 108 12.43 7.19 20.43
N THR A 109 13.51 7.27 19.68
CA THR A 109 13.69 8.18 18.55
C THR A 109 14.00 7.36 17.30
N PHE A 110 13.44 7.78 16.18
CA PHE A 110 13.62 7.05 14.92
C PHE A 110 14.56 7.81 14.00
N PRO A 111 15.63 7.16 13.51
CA PRO A 111 16.53 7.74 12.53
C PRO A 111 15.84 7.94 11.18
N ALA A 112 16.52 8.52 10.21
CA ALA A 112 16.03 8.61 8.83
C ALA A 112 15.95 7.21 8.22
N MET A 113 14.74 6.75 7.89
CA MET A 113 14.48 5.38 7.39
C MET A 113 13.66 5.42 6.12
N GLY A 114 13.81 4.38 5.30
CA GLY A 114 13.04 4.22 4.06
C GLY A 114 12.50 2.81 3.88
N LEU A 115 11.31 2.73 3.29
CA LEU A 115 10.73 1.49 2.79
C LEU A 115 10.65 1.55 1.27
N PHE A 116 11.19 0.54 0.61
CA PHE A 116 11.13 0.34 -0.84
C PHE A 116 10.29 -0.89 -1.13
N ASN A 117 9.11 -0.67 -1.68
CA ASN A 117 8.21 -1.75 -2.05
C ASN A 117 8.21 -1.94 -3.56
N ASN A 118 8.39 -3.18 -4.01
CA ASN A 118 8.41 -3.56 -5.41
C ASN A 118 7.48 -4.74 -5.61
N GLU A 119 6.51 -4.61 -6.49
CA GLU A 119 5.51 -5.65 -6.73
C GLU A 119 5.13 -5.78 -8.19
N ILE A 120 4.74 -6.98 -8.56
CA ILE A 120 4.10 -7.32 -9.84
C ILE A 120 2.62 -7.52 -9.58
N LEU A 121 1.81 -6.94 -10.44
CA LEU A 121 0.35 -7.03 -10.43
C LEU A 121 -0.10 -7.79 -11.67
N LEU A 122 -0.97 -8.78 -11.48
CA LEU A 122 -1.59 -9.57 -12.56
C LEU A 122 -3.09 -9.44 -12.41
N THR A 123 -3.73 -8.69 -13.31
CA THR A 123 -5.18 -8.47 -13.26
C THR A 123 -5.89 -9.19 -14.39
N ARG A 124 -6.92 -9.95 -14.04
CA ARG A 124 -7.86 -10.54 -14.98
C ARG A 124 -9.23 -9.93 -14.80
N LYS A 125 -9.79 -9.43 -15.89
CA LYS A 125 -11.16 -8.93 -15.91
C LYS A 125 -12.12 -10.10 -16.07
N LEU A 126 -13.06 -10.22 -15.15
CA LEU A 126 -14.24 -11.07 -15.24
C LEU A 126 -15.47 -10.21 -15.56
N LYS A 127 -16.62 -10.81 -15.82
CA LYS A 127 -17.82 -10.06 -16.30
C LYS A 127 -18.11 -8.78 -15.49
N ALA A 128 -18.28 -8.91 -14.17
CA ALA A 128 -18.67 -7.81 -13.29
C ALA A 128 -17.54 -7.33 -12.36
N PHE A 129 -16.42 -8.05 -12.29
CA PHE A 129 -15.33 -7.76 -11.36
C PHE A 129 -13.95 -8.05 -11.94
N ASN A 130 -12.94 -7.54 -11.29
CA ASN A 130 -11.53 -7.79 -11.59
C ASN A 130 -10.92 -8.57 -10.43
N ILE A 131 -10.12 -9.57 -10.75
CA ILE A 131 -9.24 -10.24 -9.78
C ILE A 131 -7.83 -9.78 -10.08
N THR A 132 -7.14 -9.28 -9.07
CA THR A 132 -5.73 -8.90 -9.16
C THR A 132 -4.93 -9.74 -8.18
N MET A 133 -3.99 -10.51 -8.69
CA MET A 133 -2.95 -11.15 -7.90
C MET A 133 -1.76 -10.22 -7.80
N LYS A 134 -1.15 -10.17 -6.63
CA LYS A 134 0.03 -9.33 -6.36
C LYS A 134 1.09 -10.15 -5.66
N ALA A 135 2.34 -9.94 -6.06
CA ALA A 135 3.50 -10.51 -5.42
C ALA A 135 4.64 -9.51 -5.46
N GLY A 136 5.35 -9.36 -4.37
CA GLY A 136 6.42 -8.39 -4.28
C GLY A 136 7.29 -8.57 -3.05
N PHE A 137 8.29 -7.72 -2.97
CA PHE A 137 9.19 -7.65 -1.84
C PHE A 137 9.30 -6.20 -1.35
N VAL A 138 9.55 -6.08 -0.07
CA VAL A 138 9.77 -4.81 0.62
C VAL A 138 11.16 -4.84 1.23
N ILE A 139 11.94 -3.78 1.04
CA ILE A 139 13.23 -3.57 1.68
C ILE A 139 13.08 -2.40 2.63
N GLY A 140 13.45 -2.62 3.89
CA GLY A 140 13.60 -1.58 4.90
C GLY A 140 15.06 -1.15 5.00
N ILE A 141 15.30 0.14 4.96
CA ILE A 141 16.63 0.72 5.15
C ILE A 141 16.58 1.61 6.38
N SER A 142 17.42 1.29 7.36
CA SER A 142 17.68 2.11 8.55
C SER A 142 19.19 2.20 8.73
N PRO A 143 19.75 3.39 9.04
CA PRO A 143 21.19 3.53 9.32
C PRO A 143 21.60 2.83 10.61
N GLU A 144 20.65 2.64 11.52
CA GLU A 144 20.87 2.01 12.83
C GLU A 144 19.82 0.91 13.06
N PRO A 145 20.17 -0.17 13.78
CA PRO A 145 19.20 -1.16 14.21
C PRO A 145 18.11 -0.51 15.08
N LEU A 146 16.87 -0.84 14.82
CA LEU A 146 15.76 -0.37 15.63
C LEU A 146 15.56 -1.27 16.84
N ALA A 147 15.24 -0.65 17.99
CA ALA A 147 14.89 -1.40 19.19
C ALA A 147 13.60 -2.20 18.96
N LYS A 148 13.58 -3.47 19.36
CA LYS A 148 12.40 -4.34 19.19
C LYS A 148 11.18 -3.79 19.93
N GLU A 149 11.40 -3.17 21.05
CA GLU A 149 10.39 -2.56 21.91
C GLU A 149 9.76 -1.30 21.31
N SER A 150 10.39 -0.72 20.28
CA SER A 150 9.84 0.44 19.54
C SER A 150 8.83 0.06 18.45
N THR A 151 8.48 -1.23 18.33
CA THR A 151 7.50 -1.69 17.33
C THR A 151 6.09 -1.20 17.66
N LEU A 152 5.36 -0.84 16.62
CA LEU A 152 3.91 -0.63 16.70
C LEU A 152 3.22 -1.99 16.64
N ASP A 153 2.84 -2.52 17.81
CA ASP A 153 2.16 -3.81 17.95
C ASP A 153 0.68 -3.78 17.51
N LEU A 154 0.36 -2.92 16.55
CA LEU A 154 -0.96 -2.92 15.93
C LEU A 154 -0.99 -3.95 14.81
N PRO A 155 -1.87 -4.96 14.84
CA PRO A 155 -1.91 -6.07 13.88
C PRO A 155 -1.97 -5.63 12.41
N ILE A 156 -2.55 -4.46 12.14
CA ILE A 156 -2.68 -3.91 10.78
C ILE A 156 -1.42 -3.17 10.32
N VAL A 157 -0.60 -2.67 11.25
CA VAL A 157 0.54 -1.80 10.96
C VAL A 157 1.85 -2.54 11.05
N TYR A 158 1.99 -3.45 12.02
CA TYR A 158 3.23 -4.16 12.31
C TYR A 158 3.87 -4.79 11.07
N HIS A 159 3.14 -5.58 10.31
CA HIS A 159 3.69 -6.28 9.15
C HIS A 159 4.10 -5.34 8.00
N ARG A 160 3.55 -4.13 7.92
CA ARG A 160 3.95 -3.11 6.94
C ARG A 160 5.25 -2.42 7.31
N LEU A 161 5.53 -2.29 8.60
CA LEU A 161 6.75 -1.68 9.14
C LEU A 161 7.82 -2.71 9.48
N ALA A 162 7.46 -3.98 9.62
CA ALA A 162 8.38 -5.06 9.96
C ALA A 162 9.66 -5.12 9.12
N PRO A 163 9.67 -4.80 7.80
CA PRO A 163 10.90 -4.73 7.04
C PRO A 163 11.92 -3.69 7.53
N LEU A 164 11.50 -2.63 8.24
CA LEU A 164 12.44 -1.68 8.87
C LEU A 164 13.24 -2.33 9.99
N TYR A 165 12.64 -3.28 10.72
CA TYR A 165 13.27 -4.00 11.83
C TYR A 165 14.01 -5.24 11.37
N ASN A 166 13.58 -5.84 10.24
CA ASN A 166 14.08 -7.14 9.75
C ASN A 166 14.87 -7.01 8.44
N GLY A 167 15.01 -5.80 7.90
CA GLY A 167 15.70 -5.51 6.64
C GLY A 167 14.84 -5.78 5.39
N TRP A 168 14.02 -6.82 5.39
CA TRP A 168 13.18 -7.15 4.23
C TRP A 168 11.90 -7.90 4.61
N GLY A 169 10.99 -7.98 3.65
CA GLY A 169 9.78 -8.79 3.73
C GLY A 169 9.25 -9.15 2.34
N LEU A 170 8.47 -10.21 2.27
CA LEU A 170 7.71 -10.59 1.08
C LEU A 170 6.24 -10.26 1.31
N ARG A 171 5.57 -9.81 0.25
CA ARG A 171 4.14 -9.58 0.22
C ARG A 171 3.53 -10.35 -0.95
N THR A 172 2.46 -11.09 -0.69
CA THR A 172 1.62 -11.65 -1.73
C THR A 172 0.15 -11.43 -1.37
N GLY A 173 -0.71 -11.34 -2.36
CA GLY A 173 -2.12 -11.09 -2.05
C GLY A 173 -3.02 -11.16 -3.28
N ILE A 174 -4.32 -11.04 -2.99
CA ILE A 174 -5.39 -11.06 -4.00
C ILE A 174 -6.34 -9.91 -3.68
N ASP A 175 -6.60 -9.08 -4.69
CA ASP A 175 -7.63 -8.04 -4.64
C ASP A 175 -8.79 -8.46 -5.53
N LEU A 176 -9.99 -8.33 -5.01
CA LEU A 176 -11.23 -8.51 -5.75
C LEU A 176 -11.97 -7.18 -5.78
N GLY A 177 -12.06 -6.57 -6.95
CA GLY A 177 -12.74 -5.29 -7.14
C GLY A 177 -13.82 -5.38 -8.20
N GLY A 178 -14.97 -4.76 -7.96
CA GLY A 178 -16.06 -4.82 -8.90
C GLY A 178 -17.21 -3.89 -8.59
N ARG A 179 -18.27 -4.03 -9.39
CA ARG A 179 -19.50 -3.28 -9.23
C ARG A 179 -20.55 -4.20 -8.62
N LEU A 180 -21.10 -3.77 -7.49
CA LEU A 180 -22.19 -4.48 -6.81
C LEU A 180 -23.55 -3.99 -7.32
N ALA A 181 -23.68 -2.67 -7.57
CA ALA A 181 -24.88 -2.03 -8.13
C ALA A 181 -24.45 -0.82 -8.98
N ASN A 182 -25.41 -0.16 -9.65
CA ASN A 182 -25.11 0.94 -10.59
C ASN A 182 -24.18 2.03 -10.03
N ARG A 183 -24.25 2.28 -8.71
CA ARG A 183 -23.45 3.33 -8.04
C ARG A 183 -22.54 2.78 -6.93
N ILE A 184 -22.57 1.48 -6.66
CA ILE A 184 -21.80 0.87 -5.57
C ILE A 184 -20.71 0.01 -6.17
N GLN A 185 -19.48 0.33 -5.83
CA GLN A 185 -18.32 -0.50 -6.11
C GLN A 185 -17.81 -1.11 -4.81
N PHE A 186 -17.22 -2.28 -4.87
CA PHE A 186 -16.57 -2.91 -3.74
C PHE A 186 -15.11 -3.24 -4.06
N LEU A 187 -14.31 -3.29 -3.04
CA LEU A 187 -12.95 -3.78 -3.06
C LEU A 187 -12.76 -4.67 -1.83
N ALA A 188 -12.35 -5.90 -2.06
CA ALA A 188 -11.88 -6.81 -1.03
C ALA A 188 -10.40 -7.07 -1.26
N ASP A 189 -9.59 -6.98 -0.23
CA ASP A 189 -8.14 -7.09 -0.25
C ASP A 189 -7.70 -8.14 0.77
N LEU A 190 -6.92 -9.12 0.34
CA LEU A 190 -6.29 -10.13 1.18
C LEU A 190 -4.79 -10.11 0.93
N ASP A 191 -4.02 -9.74 1.95
CA ASP A 191 -2.56 -9.71 1.91
C ASP A 191 -1.95 -10.71 2.89
N LEU A 192 -0.95 -11.43 2.43
CA LEU A 192 -0.04 -12.24 3.23
C LEU A 192 1.33 -11.57 3.25
N HIS A 193 1.84 -11.30 4.43
CA HIS A 193 3.17 -10.78 4.66
C HIS A 193 4.05 -11.83 5.31
N ILE A 194 5.24 -12.02 4.76
CA ILE A 194 6.27 -12.93 5.27
C ILE A 194 7.50 -12.08 5.58
N THR A 195 7.90 -12.08 6.83
CA THR A 195 9.12 -11.40 7.30
C THR A 195 10.04 -12.41 7.96
N PRO A 196 11.37 -12.24 7.88
CA PRO A 196 12.27 -13.09 8.64
C PRO A 196 11.97 -12.94 10.14
N LYS A 197 12.20 -14.02 10.90
CA LYS A 197 12.17 -13.92 12.36
C LYS A 197 13.29 -12.99 12.81
N GLN A 198 12.98 -12.08 13.70
CA GLN A 198 14.02 -11.37 14.43
C GLN A 198 14.77 -12.40 15.27
N MET A 199 16.05 -12.60 15.00
CA MET A 199 16.95 -13.37 15.87
C MET A 199 17.31 -12.57 17.10
#